data_e9601d73e7f759e1bf1b4cb508f811d8
#
_entry.id   e9601d73e7f759e1bf1b4cb508f811d8
#
_cell.length_a   1.000
_cell.length_b   1.000
_cell.length_c   1.000
_cell.angle_alpha   90.00
_cell.angle_beta   90.00
_cell.angle_gamma   90.00
#
_symmetry.space_group_name_H-M   'P 1'
#
loop_
_entity.id
_entity.type
_entity.pdbx_description
1 polymer ?
#
loop_
_entity_poly.entity_id
_entity_poly.type
_entity_poly.pdbx_seq_one_letter_code
_entity_poly.pdbx_strand_id
1 'polypeptide(L)'
;KSIGVKGIKVDFFGGDKQHTLQQYEDILSDANDYGIQVIFHGCTLPRGWERMYPNFVSSEAVLASENVFFSEYHAKQEGFELTMHPFCRNAVAAMDWGGTIMNKYLSKDNKSRHRRYTTDVFEMAASIVNQAAIQCIAIYPNNLSELPKHEIDFLKSVPTTWDETRFVAGYPGKYAVVARRHGDKWYVAGLNGTDQAMKLTLNLPMLAGKTITYYYETANKVSAKGAEKNQKALWPVSQVKQVKVDKKGNLKVEMQPKGGVIVKE
;
A
#
# COMPACT_ATOMS: atom_id res chain seq x y z
N LYS A 1 -1.85 27.52 11.08
CA LYS A 1 -1.10 28.04 9.93
C LYS A 1 0.14 28.85 10.34
N SER A 2 0.04 29.72 11.34
CA SER A 2 1.16 30.56 11.79
C SER A 2 2.42 29.77 12.20
N ILE A 3 2.26 28.54 12.67
CA ILE A 3 3.34 27.63 13.04
C ILE A 3 3.78 26.68 11.91
N GLY A 4 3.33 26.91 10.67
CA GLY A 4 3.74 26.15 9.49
C GLY A 4 2.94 24.88 9.18
N VAL A 5 1.84 24.61 9.89
CA VAL A 5 0.97 23.45 9.61
C VAL A 5 0.41 23.56 8.17
N LYS A 6 0.52 22.47 7.41
CA LYS A 6 0.07 22.35 6.02
C LYS A 6 -1.13 21.44 5.86
N GLY A 7 -1.35 20.52 6.79
CA GLY A 7 -2.47 19.59 6.77
C GLY A 7 -2.84 19.12 8.16
N ILE A 8 -4.06 18.63 8.28
CA ILE A 8 -4.61 18.06 9.52
C ILE A 8 -5.23 16.71 9.22
N LYS A 9 -5.17 15.79 10.16
CA LYS A 9 -5.91 14.54 10.17
C LYS A 9 -6.98 14.67 11.25
N VAL A 10 -8.24 14.69 10.83
CA VAL A 10 -9.40 14.88 11.71
C VAL A 10 -10.06 13.52 11.92
N ASP A 11 -10.25 13.14 13.17
CA ASP A 11 -10.63 11.79 13.57
C ASP A 11 -11.90 11.77 14.45
N PHE A 12 -12.47 10.57 14.63
CA PHE A 12 -13.58 10.27 15.56
C PHE A 12 -14.93 10.89 15.18
N PHE A 13 -15.36 10.72 13.94
CA PHE A 13 -16.69 11.14 13.51
C PHE A 13 -17.79 10.14 13.98
N GLY A 14 -18.90 10.67 14.47
CA GLY A 14 -19.99 9.88 15.04
C GLY A 14 -21.00 9.30 14.03
N GLY A 15 -20.53 8.79 12.87
CA GLY A 15 -21.37 8.18 11.85
C GLY A 15 -21.70 9.10 10.66
N ASP A 16 -22.86 8.91 10.01
CA ASP A 16 -23.23 9.56 8.75
C ASP A 16 -24.58 10.29 8.81
N LYS A 17 -24.97 10.78 9.98
CA LYS A 17 -26.14 11.63 10.15
C LYS A 17 -25.93 12.97 9.49
N GLN A 18 -27.02 13.67 9.14
CA GLN A 18 -26.97 14.96 8.45
C GLN A 18 -26.02 15.97 9.11
N HIS A 19 -26.09 16.13 10.42
CA HIS A 19 -25.20 17.05 11.15
C HIS A 19 -23.73 16.65 11.05
N THR A 20 -23.42 15.35 11.01
CA THR A 20 -22.05 14.86 10.83
C THR A 20 -21.57 15.12 9.41
N LEU A 21 -22.41 14.92 8.40
CA LEU A 21 -22.06 15.23 7.01
C LEU A 21 -21.83 16.73 6.83
N GLN A 22 -22.66 17.59 7.44
CA GLN A 22 -22.44 19.03 7.45
C GLN A 22 -21.10 19.39 8.10
N GLN A 23 -20.74 18.74 9.20
CA GLN A 23 -19.46 18.94 9.88
C GLN A 23 -18.25 18.61 8.97
N TYR A 24 -18.32 17.57 8.14
CA TYR A 24 -17.26 17.29 7.15
C TYR A 24 -17.09 18.46 6.18
N GLU A 25 -18.19 18.99 5.65
CA GLU A 25 -18.16 20.08 4.69
C GLU A 25 -17.68 21.38 5.34
N ASP A 26 -18.13 21.70 6.54
CA ASP A 26 -17.68 22.88 7.31
C ASP A 26 -16.16 22.82 7.55
N ILE A 27 -15.64 21.67 7.99
CA ILE A 27 -14.20 21.49 8.20
C ILE A 27 -13.42 21.65 6.90
N LEU A 28 -13.90 21.10 5.79
CA LEU A 28 -13.24 21.21 4.48
C LEU A 28 -13.24 22.67 4.00
N SER A 29 -14.38 23.36 4.12
CA SER A 29 -14.50 24.76 3.74
C SER A 29 -13.58 25.65 4.56
N ASP A 30 -13.64 25.55 5.87
CA ASP A 30 -12.81 26.36 6.78
C ASP A 30 -11.32 26.11 6.56
N ALA A 31 -10.93 24.83 6.45
CA ALA A 31 -9.53 24.46 6.19
C ALA A 31 -9.04 24.96 4.83
N ASN A 32 -9.91 24.99 3.82
CA ASN A 32 -9.60 25.52 2.48
C ASN A 32 -9.27 27.00 2.52
N ASP A 33 -10.03 27.81 3.27
CA ASP A 33 -9.79 29.24 3.43
C ASP A 33 -8.42 29.55 4.03
N TYR A 34 -7.90 28.63 4.83
CA TYR A 34 -6.55 28.72 5.39
C TYR A 34 -5.48 28.00 4.53
N GLY A 35 -5.84 27.36 3.42
CA GLY A 35 -4.92 26.56 2.60
C GLY A 35 -4.33 25.40 3.38
N ILE A 36 -5.17 24.68 4.14
CA ILE A 36 -4.81 23.50 4.94
C ILE A 36 -5.43 22.28 4.31
N GLN A 37 -4.62 21.24 4.06
CA GLN A 37 -5.07 19.94 3.57
C GLN A 37 -5.75 19.14 4.69
N VAL A 38 -6.73 18.32 4.32
CA VAL A 38 -7.51 17.52 5.27
C VAL A 38 -7.51 16.06 4.90
N ILE A 39 -7.26 15.21 5.89
CA ILE A 39 -7.50 13.77 5.87
C ILE A 39 -8.53 13.45 6.94
N PHE A 40 -9.58 12.69 6.59
CA PHE A 40 -10.55 12.21 7.57
C PHE A 40 -10.24 10.79 8.02
N HIS A 41 -10.39 10.55 9.32
CA HIS A 41 -10.20 9.26 9.97
C HIS A 41 -11.37 8.94 10.89
N GLY A 42 -11.60 7.67 11.27
CA GLY A 42 -12.80 7.30 12.02
C GLY A 42 -14.09 7.84 11.37
N CYS A 43 -14.23 7.71 10.06
CA CYS A 43 -15.13 8.51 9.23
C CYS A 43 -16.00 7.63 8.32
N THR A 44 -17.05 8.24 7.74
CA THR A 44 -17.87 7.59 6.72
C THR A 44 -17.19 7.61 5.34
N LEU A 45 -17.75 6.85 4.39
CA LEU A 45 -17.31 6.85 2.99
C LEU A 45 -17.36 8.27 2.39
N PRO A 46 -16.37 8.66 1.57
CA PRO A 46 -16.40 9.92 0.85
C PRO A 46 -17.67 10.09 0.01
N ARG A 47 -18.17 11.31 -0.03
CA ARG A 47 -19.39 11.68 -0.74
C ARG A 47 -19.12 12.58 -1.95
N GLY A 48 -17.95 12.46 -2.58
CA GLY A 48 -17.54 13.30 -3.70
C GLY A 48 -16.85 14.61 -3.28
N TRP A 49 -16.41 14.69 -2.03
CA TRP A 49 -15.74 15.89 -1.49
C TRP A 49 -14.48 16.27 -2.26
N GLU A 50 -13.77 15.31 -2.85
CA GLU A 50 -12.60 15.54 -3.71
C GLU A 50 -12.92 16.36 -4.97
N ARG A 51 -14.19 16.46 -5.35
CA ARG A 51 -14.65 17.28 -6.48
C ARG A 51 -15.12 18.68 -6.06
N MET A 52 -15.41 18.83 -4.76
CA MET A 52 -15.91 20.08 -4.19
C MET A 52 -14.80 20.86 -3.51
N TYR A 53 -13.90 20.18 -2.83
CA TYR A 53 -12.87 20.77 -1.98
C TYR A 53 -11.47 20.29 -2.40
N PRO A 54 -10.64 21.17 -2.99
CA PRO A 54 -9.30 20.80 -3.47
C PRO A 54 -8.31 20.47 -2.35
N ASN A 55 -8.63 20.81 -1.11
CA ASN A 55 -7.86 20.52 0.09
C ASN A 55 -8.23 19.17 0.73
N PHE A 56 -9.26 18.46 0.26
CA PHE A 56 -9.52 17.08 0.68
C PHE A 56 -8.51 16.13 0.05
N VAL A 57 -7.73 15.45 0.87
CA VAL A 57 -6.65 14.55 0.41
C VAL A 57 -7.13 13.11 0.32
N SER A 58 -7.69 12.61 1.41
CA SER A 58 -8.16 11.23 1.52
C SER A 58 -9.00 11.05 2.79
N SER A 59 -9.58 9.88 2.92
CA SER A 59 -10.21 9.44 4.17
C SER A 59 -9.99 7.96 4.40
N GLU A 60 -10.11 7.53 5.64
CA GLU A 60 -9.99 6.12 6.03
C GLU A 60 -11.18 5.30 5.51
N ALA A 61 -12.30 5.32 6.21
CA ALA A 61 -13.54 4.57 5.94
C ALA A 61 -13.31 3.08 5.59
N VAL A 62 -12.34 2.46 6.27
CA VAL A 62 -11.99 1.03 6.22
C VAL A 62 -11.41 0.62 7.57
N LEU A 63 -11.20 -0.67 7.79
CA LEU A 63 -10.31 -1.16 8.84
C LEU A 63 -8.88 -0.94 8.37
N ALA A 64 -8.27 0.18 8.78
CA ALA A 64 -6.95 0.60 8.32
C ALA A 64 -5.79 -0.16 9.02
N SER A 65 -4.56 0.19 8.69
CA SER A 65 -3.35 -0.49 9.17
C SER A 65 -3.22 -0.53 10.69
N GLU A 66 -3.85 0.40 11.42
CA GLU A 66 -3.86 0.36 12.89
C GLU A 66 -4.51 -0.91 13.44
N ASN A 67 -5.53 -1.45 12.74
CA ASN A 67 -6.19 -2.70 13.13
C ASN A 67 -5.23 -3.89 13.05
N VAL A 68 -4.29 -3.86 12.10
CA VAL A 68 -3.21 -4.86 11.99
C VAL A 68 -2.35 -4.88 13.25
N PHE A 69 -2.09 -3.70 13.86
CA PHE A 69 -1.37 -3.61 15.12
C PHE A 69 -2.21 -4.03 16.32
N PHE A 70 -3.53 -3.88 16.29
CA PHE A 70 -4.40 -4.17 17.43
C PHE A 70 -4.61 -5.67 17.66
N SER A 71 -4.71 -6.47 16.60
CA SER A 71 -4.94 -7.90 16.77
C SER A 71 -4.28 -8.77 15.69
N GLU A 72 -3.90 -9.98 16.11
CA GLU A 72 -3.38 -10.99 15.19
C GLU A 72 -4.40 -11.42 14.13
N TYR A 73 -5.69 -11.36 14.45
CA TYR A 73 -6.76 -11.62 13.49
C TYR A 73 -6.68 -10.67 12.30
N HIS A 74 -6.60 -9.37 12.56
CA HIS A 74 -6.49 -8.37 11.48
C HIS A 74 -5.16 -8.47 10.73
N ALA A 75 -4.06 -8.79 11.43
CA ALA A 75 -2.79 -9.05 10.77
C ALA A 75 -2.86 -10.24 9.77
N LYS A 76 -3.64 -11.26 10.07
CA LYS A 76 -3.91 -12.39 9.16
C LYS A 76 -4.81 -11.97 7.97
N GLN A 77 -5.73 -11.04 8.18
CA GLN A 77 -6.67 -10.56 7.16
C GLN A 77 -6.08 -9.51 6.22
N GLU A 78 -4.98 -8.86 6.58
CA GLU A 78 -4.38 -7.74 5.83
C GLU A 78 -4.22 -8.04 4.34
N GLY A 79 -3.72 -9.20 3.96
CA GLY A 79 -3.58 -9.60 2.57
C GLY A 79 -4.90 -9.67 1.81
N PHE A 80 -5.96 -10.16 2.45
CA PHE A 80 -7.32 -10.16 1.89
C PHE A 80 -7.84 -8.73 1.74
N GLU A 81 -7.74 -7.92 2.77
CA GLU A 81 -8.26 -6.55 2.82
C GLU A 81 -7.60 -5.69 1.75
N LEU A 82 -6.25 -5.68 1.67
CA LEU A 82 -5.53 -4.87 0.69
C LEU A 82 -5.71 -5.33 -0.77
N THR A 83 -6.10 -6.58 -1.00
CA THR A 83 -6.50 -7.04 -2.34
C THR A 83 -7.99 -6.85 -2.63
N MET A 84 -8.81 -6.49 -1.63
CA MET A 84 -10.20 -6.11 -1.78
C MET A 84 -10.34 -4.60 -2.10
N HIS A 85 -9.58 -3.75 -1.40
CA HIS A 85 -9.72 -2.30 -1.44
C HIS A 85 -9.67 -1.67 -2.84
N PRO A 86 -8.81 -2.07 -3.79
CA PRO A 86 -8.81 -1.51 -5.14
C PRO A 86 -10.14 -1.67 -5.88
N PHE A 87 -10.94 -2.68 -5.55
CA PHE A 87 -12.21 -2.99 -6.20
C PHE A 87 -13.44 -2.38 -5.51
N CYS A 88 -13.28 -1.91 -4.27
CA CYS A 88 -14.39 -1.35 -3.49
C CYS A 88 -14.04 0.06 -2.94
N ARG A 89 -13.25 0.14 -1.86
CA ARG A 89 -13.01 1.40 -1.15
C ARG A 89 -12.24 2.42 -2.00
N ASN A 90 -11.16 2.02 -2.65
CA ASN A 90 -10.37 2.90 -3.53
C ASN A 90 -11.08 3.24 -4.85
N ALA A 91 -12.04 2.45 -5.27
CA ALA A 91 -12.87 2.76 -6.42
C ALA A 91 -13.80 3.98 -6.19
N VAL A 92 -14.09 4.29 -4.92
CA VAL A 92 -14.91 5.45 -4.53
C VAL A 92 -14.07 6.74 -4.51
N ALA A 93 -12.94 6.71 -3.83
CA ALA A 93 -12.02 7.85 -3.70
C ALA A 93 -10.67 7.42 -3.11
N ALA A 94 -9.72 8.36 -2.99
CA ALA A 94 -8.46 8.17 -2.29
C ALA A 94 -8.68 7.64 -0.86
N MET A 95 -7.83 6.70 -0.44
CA MET A 95 -7.98 5.98 0.82
C MET A 95 -6.74 6.15 1.69
N ASP A 96 -6.93 6.59 2.94
CA ASP A 96 -5.90 6.53 3.97
C ASP A 96 -5.89 5.14 4.62
N TRP A 97 -5.13 4.22 4.05
CA TRP A 97 -4.87 2.92 4.67
C TRP A 97 -4.04 3.05 5.96
N GLY A 98 -3.22 4.09 6.04
CA GLY A 98 -2.38 4.39 7.20
C GLY A 98 -0.92 4.06 6.99
N GLY A 99 -0.49 2.92 6.51
CA GLY A 99 0.93 2.72 6.39
C GLY A 99 1.40 1.48 5.66
N THR A 100 2.58 1.60 5.07
CA THR A 100 3.44 0.49 4.65
C THR A 100 4.21 0.01 5.87
N ILE A 101 3.95 -1.21 6.33
CA ILE A 101 4.47 -1.74 7.59
C ILE A 101 5.69 -2.61 7.32
N MET A 102 6.89 -2.13 7.67
CA MET A 102 8.12 -2.88 7.37
C MET A 102 8.62 -3.75 8.53
N ASN A 103 8.18 -3.51 9.77
CA ASN A 103 8.51 -4.38 10.89
C ASN A 103 7.91 -5.77 10.70
N LYS A 104 8.68 -6.79 11.06
CA LYS A 104 8.25 -8.21 11.00
C LYS A 104 7.29 -8.55 12.14
N TYR A 105 7.47 -7.91 13.29
CA TYR A 105 6.58 -7.95 14.43
C TYR A 105 5.94 -6.58 14.62
N LEU A 106 4.68 -6.56 14.98
CA LEU A 106 3.88 -5.34 15.05
C LEU A 106 4.10 -4.60 16.37
N SER A 107 5.37 -4.25 16.60
CA SER A 107 5.88 -3.57 17.79
C SER A 107 7.07 -2.68 17.44
N LYS A 108 7.35 -1.69 18.27
CA LYS A 108 8.49 -0.76 18.06
C LYS A 108 9.85 -1.47 18.09
N ASP A 109 9.98 -2.51 18.90
CA ASP A 109 11.22 -3.29 19.04
C ASP A 109 11.40 -4.37 17.97
N ASN A 110 10.41 -4.53 17.06
CA ASN A 110 10.38 -5.56 16.03
C ASN A 110 10.59 -7.00 16.55
N LYS A 111 10.16 -7.29 17.77
CA LYS A 111 10.36 -8.58 18.46
C LYS A 111 9.16 -9.05 19.26
N SER A 112 8.39 -8.12 19.81
CA SER A 112 7.24 -8.38 20.67
C SER A 112 5.91 -8.29 19.90
N ARG A 113 4.80 -8.71 20.54
CA ARG A 113 3.46 -8.79 19.96
C ARG A 113 3.36 -9.87 18.85
N HIS A 114 2.28 -9.82 18.06
CA HIS A 114 2.08 -10.72 16.94
C HIS A 114 2.89 -10.31 15.70
N ARG A 115 3.11 -11.25 14.80
CA ARG A 115 3.85 -10.99 13.56
C ARG A 115 2.97 -10.37 12.48
N ARG A 116 3.61 -9.69 11.53
CA ARG A 116 3.04 -9.40 10.22
C ARG A 116 2.97 -10.69 9.40
N TYR A 117 1.92 -10.87 8.60
CA TYR A 117 1.72 -12.06 7.75
C TYR A 117 2.03 -11.80 6.28
N THR A 118 2.00 -10.55 5.84
CA THR A 118 2.44 -10.10 4.52
C THR A 118 3.94 -10.06 4.40
N THR A 119 4.45 -10.02 3.17
CA THR A 119 5.90 -9.95 2.90
C THR A 119 6.37 -8.50 2.71
N ASP A 120 7.68 -8.27 2.63
CA ASP A 120 8.22 -6.93 2.43
C ASP A 120 7.83 -6.36 1.06
N VAL A 121 7.86 -7.17 0.01
CA VAL A 121 7.47 -6.71 -1.33
C VAL A 121 5.95 -6.50 -1.42
N PHE A 122 5.14 -7.25 -0.64
CA PHE A 122 3.72 -6.96 -0.51
C PHE A 122 3.50 -5.54 0.05
N GLU A 123 4.16 -5.22 1.17
CA GLU A 123 4.05 -3.90 1.81
C GLU A 123 4.51 -2.77 0.89
N MET A 124 5.67 -2.95 0.24
CA MET A 124 6.15 -1.99 -0.75
C MET A 124 5.17 -1.81 -1.91
N ALA A 125 4.60 -2.90 -2.44
CA ALA A 125 3.63 -2.87 -3.52
C ALA A 125 2.31 -2.20 -3.11
N ALA A 126 1.90 -2.35 -1.85
CA ALA A 126 0.69 -1.72 -1.31
C ALA A 126 0.76 -0.19 -1.40
N SER A 127 1.95 0.42 -1.29
CA SER A 127 2.14 1.86 -1.46
C SER A 127 1.79 2.37 -2.87
N ILE A 128 1.79 1.49 -3.88
CA ILE A 128 1.37 1.80 -5.24
C ILE A 128 -0.10 1.41 -5.47
N VAL A 129 -0.51 0.24 -4.98
CA VAL A 129 -1.86 -0.31 -5.23
C VAL A 129 -2.93 0.49 -4.49
N ASN A 130 -2.69 0.83 -3.22
CA ASN A 130 -3.63 1.60 -2.41
C ASN A 130 -3.31 3.09 -2.52
N GLN A 131 -4.27 3.86 -2.99
CA GLN A 131 -4.03 5.24 -3.40
C GLN A 131 -4.40 6.23 -2.30
N ALA A 132 -3.40 7.04 -1.91
CA ALA A 132 -3.56 8.33 -1.25
C ALA A 132 -2.44 9.27 -1.70
N ALA A 133 -2.73 10.55 -1.87
CA ALA A 133 -1.72 11.55 -2.26
C ALA A 133 -0.72 11.84 -1.13
N ILE A 134 -1.15 11.63 0.12
CA ILE A 134 -0.28 11.63 1.30
C ILE A 134 -0.32 10.24 1.89
N GLN A 135 0.83 9.57 1.93
CA GLN A 135 0.97 8.22 2.47
C GLN A 135 1.80 8.23 3.74
N CYS A 136 1.35 7.47 4.73
CA CYS A 136 2.14 7.16 5.90
C CYS A 136 3.00 5.92 5.61
N ILE A 137 4.30 6.01 5.80
CA ILE A 137 5.19 4.85 5.76
C ILE A 137 5.58 4.56 7.21
N ALA A 138 5.11 3.42 7.74
CA ALA A 138 5.33 3.03 9.12
C ALA A 138 6.75 2.45 9.30
N ILE A 139 7.75 3.33 9.21
CA ILE A 139 9.16 3.00 9.42
C ILE A 139 9.58 3.41 10.83
N TYR A 140 10.19 2.49 11.53
CA TYR A 140 10.86 2.73 12.81
C TYR A 140 12.37 2.89 12.62
N PRO A 141 13.10 3.50 13.55
CA PRO A 141 14.54 3.71 13.44
C PRO A 141 15.34 2.44 13.16
N ASN A 142 14.93 1.28 13.71
CA ASN A 142 15.56 -0.01 13.45
C ASN A 142 15.48 -0.43 11.98
N ASN A 143 14.44 -0.04 11.26
CA ASN A 143 14.29 -0.42 9.86
C ASN A 143 15.41 0.14 8.98
N LEU A 144 15.99 1.29 9.33
CA LEU A 144 17.09 1.87 8.58
C LEU A 144 18.35 0.99 8.56
N SER A 145 18.53 0.14 9.58
CA SER A 145 19.66 -0.80 9.68
C SER A 145 19.29 -2.26 9.40
N GLU A 146 18.02 -2.63 9.57
CA GLU A 146 17.55 -4.01 9.44
C GLU A 146 17.05 -4.35 8.03
N LEU A 147 16.51 -3.36 7.30
CA LEU A 147 15.98 -3.58 5.95
C LEU A 147 17.10 -3.55 4.90
N PRO A 148 16.97 -4.37 3.84
CA PRO A 148 17.83 -4.28 2.68
C PRO A 148 17.80 -2.87 2.06
N LYS A 149 18.96 -2.41 1.59
CA LYS A 149 19.10 -1.06 1.01
C LYS A 149 18.10 -0.79 -0.13
N HIS A 150 17.82 -1.78 -0.98
CA HIS A 150 16.90 -1.62 -2.11
C HIS A 150 15.44 -1.35 -1.68
N GLU A 151 15.02 -1.83 -0.51
CA GLU A 151 13.69 -1.53 0.06
C GLU A 151 13.62 -0.08 0.53
N ILE A 152 14.63 0.36 1.28
CA ILE A 152 14.71 1.76 1.73
C ILE A 152 14.79 2.72 0.53
N ASP A 153 15.59 2.41 -0.49
CA ASP A 153 15.73 3.23 -1.69
C ASP A 153 14.41 3.30 -2.47
N PHE A 154 13.66 2.19 -2.54
CA PHE A 154 12.34 2.17 -3.13
C PHE A 154 11.38 3.10 -2.36
N LEU A 155 11.26 2.92 -1.06
CA LEU A 155 10.33 3.70 -0.22
C LEU A 155 10.63 5.20 -0.23
N LYS A 156 11.90 5.59 -0.39
CA LYS A 156 12.30 6.99 -0.59
C LYS A 156 11.90 7.57 -1.96
N SER A 157 11.68 6.72 -2.95
CA SER A 157 11.52 7.12 -4.35
C SER A 157 10.15 6.82 -4.94
N VAL A 158 9.28 6.13 -4.21
CA VAL A 158 7.93 5.83 -4.70
C VAL A 158 7.09 7.10 -4.77
N PRO A 159 6.45 7.41 -5.91
CA PRO A 159 5.52 8.53 -6.01
C PRO A 159 4.26 8.29 -5.19
N THR A 160 3.62 9.37 -4.76
CA THR A 160 2.33 9.34 -4.06
C THR A 160 1.19 9.89 -4.92
N THR A 161 1.51 10.54 -6.04
CA THR A 161 0.55 11.07 -7.02
C THR A 161 0.74 10.41 -8.37
N TRP A 162 -0.36 10.20 -9.10
CA TRP A 162 -0.36 9.44 -10.34
C TRP A 162 -1.15 10.16 -11.43
N ASP A 163 -0.55 10.27 -12.62
CA ASP A 163 -1.18 10.89 -13.79
C ASP A 163 -2.13 9.94 -14.52
N GLU A 164 -1.88 8.64 -14.38
CA GLU A 164 -2.67 7.60 -15.03
C GLU A 164 -2.67 6.32 -14.19
N THR A 165 -3.80 5.63 -14.17
CA THR A 165 -3.93 4.30 -13.55
C THR A 165 -4.60 3.35 -14.53
N ARG A 166 -4.00 2.16 -14.72
CA ARG A 166 -4.56 1.05 -15.51
C ARG A 166 -4.72 -0.18 -14.64
N PHE A 167 -5.88 -0.78 -14.69
CA PHE A 167 -6.07 -2.13 -14.16
C PHE A 167 -5.37 -3.14 -15.09
N VAL A 168 -4.56 -4.02 -14.53
CA VAL A 168 -3.80 -5.02 -15.28
C VAL A 168 -4.41 -6.42 -15.10
N ALA A 169 -4.60 -6.84 -13.85
CA ALA A 169 -5.20 -8.12 -13.51
C ALA A 169 -5.69 -8.11 -12.05
N GLY A 170 -6.67 -8.95 -11.72
CA GLY A 170 -7.08 -9.05 -10.33
C GLY A 170 -8.39 -9.77 -10.14
N TYR A 171 -8.61 -10.17 -8.89
CA TYR A 171 -9.87 -10.68 -8.38
C TYR A 171 -10.02 -10.25 -6.92
N PRO A 172 -11.14 -9.62 -6.54
CA PRO A 172 -11.34 -9.06 -5.20
C PRO A 172 -11.02 -10.08 -4.08
N GLY A 173 -10.21 -9.65 -3.11
CA GLY A 173 -9.79 -10.47 -1.97
C GLY A 173 -8.77 -11.56 -2.29
N LYS A 174 -8.38 -11.74 -3.56
CA LYS A 174 -7.37 -12.73 -3.96
C LYS A 174 -6.08 -12.09 -4.41
N TYR A 175 -6.15 -11.19 -5.39
CA TYR A 175 -4.98 -10.48 -5.89
C TYR A 175 -5.41 -9.22 -6.64
N ALA A 176 -4.51 -8.26 -6.72
CA ALA A 176 -4.70 -7.04 -7.51
C ALA A 176 -3.38 -6.63 -8.15
N VAL A 177 -3.40 -6.31 -9.44
CA VAL A 177 -2.26 -5.78 -10.17
C VAL A 177 -2.70 -4.52 -10.89
N VAL A 178 -2.03 -3.41 -10.60
CA VAL A 178 -2.26 -2.11 -11.22
C VAL A 178 -0.99 -1.57 -11.84
N ALA A 179 -1.12 -0.80 -12.91
CA ALA A 179 -0.06 -0.02 -13.49
C ALA A 179 -0.39 1.46 -13.31
N ARG A 180 0.56 2.25 -12.82
CA ARG A 180 0.41 3.68 -12.57
C ARG A 180 1.54 4.45 -13.21
N ARG A 181 1.24 5.61 -13.78
CA ARG A 181 2.23 6.50 -14.37
C ARG A 181 2.40 7.76 -13.53
N HIS A 182 3.65 8.13 -13.30
CA HIS A 182 4.04 9.41 -12.72
C HIS A 182 5.08 10.07 -13.63
N GLY A 183 4.76 11.22 -14.19
CA GLY A 183 5.54 11.81 -15.28
C GLY A 183 5.64 10.85 -16.46
N ASP A 184 6.85 10.57 -16.90
CA ASP A 184 7.13 9.65 -18.02
C ASP A 184 7.33 8.19 -17.58
N LYS A 185 7.29 7.89 -16.28
CA LYS A 185 7.63 6.57 -15.74
C LYS A 185 6.43 5.77 -15.30
N TRP A 186 6.45 4.50 -15.66
CA TRP A 186 5.46 3.53 -15.24
C TRP A 186 5.94 2.71 -14.04
N TYR A 187 5.01 2.46 -13.14
CA TYR A 187 5.13 1.58 -11.98
C TYR A 187 4.01 0.56 -12.06
N VAL A 188 4.35 -0.72 -11.98
CA VAL A 188 3.36 -1.80 -11.89
C VAL A 188 3.54 -2.48 -10.56
N ALA A 189 2.47 -2.65 -9.82
CA ALA A 189 2.50 -3.32 -8.53
C ALA A 189 1.42 -4.38 -8.45
N GLY A 190 1.77 -5.52 -7.90
CA GLY A 190 0.88 -6.66 -7.68
C GLY A 190 0.91 -7.12 -6.24
N LEU A 191 -0.27 -7.41 -5.70
CA LEU A 191 -0.50 -8.00 -4.39
C LEU A 191 -1.13 -9.39 -4.54
N ASN A 192 -0.62 -10.37 -3.83
CA ASN A 192 -1.23 -11.69 -3.66
C ASN A 192 -1.75 -11.83 -2.23
N GLY A 193 -3.06 -11.74 -2.04
CA GLY A 193 -3.71 -11.88 -0.73
C GLY A 193 -3.93 -13.33 -0.29
N THR A 194 -3.53 -14.33 -1.10
CA THR A 194 -3.76 -15.75 -0.82
C THR A 194 -2.58 -16.41 -0.10
N ASP A 195 -2.81 -17.59 0.46
CA ASP A 195 -1.77 -18.42 1.10
C ASP A 195 -1.08 -19.36 0.10
N GLN A 196 -1.24 -19.12 -1.21
CA GLN A 196 -0.60 -19.89 -2.27
C GLN A 196 0.25 -18.98 -3.15
N ALA A 197 1.38 -19.50 -3.62
CA ALA A 197 2.17 -18.79 -4.63
C ALA A 197 1.38 -18.65 -5.94
N MET A 198 1.51 -17.51 -6.59
CA MET A 198 0.75 -17.17 -7.79
C MET A 198 1.69 -16.82 -8.94
N LYS A 199 1.49 -17.47 -10.09
CA LYS A 199 2.23 -17.18 -11.33
C LYS A 199 1.30 -16.53 -12.34
N LEU A 200 1.69 -15.37 -12.85
CA LEU A 200 0.92 -14.62 -13.84
C LEU A 200 1.78 -14.25 -15.03
N THR A 201 1.14 -14.08 -16.18
CA THR A 201 1.71 -13.37 -17.32
C THR A 201 0.97 -12.04 -17.44
N LEU A 202 1.66 -10.95 -17.10
CA LEU A 202 1.11 -9.60 -17.19
C LEU A 202 1.26 -9.07 -18.61
N ASN A 203 0.21 -8.44 -19.15
CA ASN A 203 0.27 -7.69 -20.40
C ASN A 203 0.49 -6.20 -20.12
N LEU A 204 1.68 -5.71 -20.42
CA LEU A 204 2.18 -4.37 -20.13
C LEU A 204 2.66 -3.69 -21.41
N PRO A 205 1.77 -3.35 -22.35
CA PRO A 205 2.16 -2.78 -23.65
C PRO A 205 2.97 -1.50 -23.54
N MET A 206 2.75 -0.69 -22.47
CA MET A 206 3.49 0.53 -22.19
C MET A 206 4.98 0.29 -21.84
N LEU A 207 5.33 -0.95 -21.51
CA LEU A 207 6.70 -1.36 -21.16
C LEU A 207 7.32 -2.29 -22.22
N ALA A 208 6.66 -2.49 -23.37
CA ALA A 208 7.10 -3.41 -24.41
C ALA A 208 8.55 -3.13 -24.85
N GLY A 209 9.40 -4.15 -24.78
CA GLY A 209 10.82 -4.07 -25.16
C GLY A 209 11.73 -3.31 -24.19
N LYS A 210 11.19 -2.69 -23.14
CA LYS A 210 11.97 -1.92 -22.15
C LYS A 210 12.66 -2.84 -21.15
N THR A 211 13.78 -2.38 -20.61
CA THR A 211 14.44 -2.95 -19.43
C THR A 211 13.93 -2.22 -18.21
N ILE A 212 13.47 -2.97 -17.22
CA ILE A 212 12.80 -2.46 -16.02
C ILE A 212 13.48 -3.00 -14.76
N THR A 213 13.33 -2.29 -13.66
CA THR A 213 13.71 -2.76 -12.33
C THR A 213 12.56 -3.60 -11.77
N TYR A 214 12.86 -4.83 -11.40
CA TYR A 214 11.90 -5.83 -10.94
C TYR A 214 12.21 -6.20 -9.49
N TYR A 215 11.26 -5.90 -8.59
CA TYR A 215 11.30 -6.31 -7.19
C TYR A 215 10.42 -7.53 -7.01
N TYR A 216 10.95 -8.56 -6.39
CA TYR A 216 10.29 -9.85 -6.20
C TYR A 216 10.80 -10.52 -4.93
N GLU A 217 10.28 -11.68 -4.64
CA GLU A 217 10.65 -12.45 -3.47
C GLU A 217 11.07 -13.87 -3.85
N THR A 218 12.00 -14.39 -3.09
CA THR A 218 12.36 -15.81 -3.15
C THR A 218 11.85 -16.51 -1.89
N ALA A 219 11.22 -17.67 -2.08
CA ALA A 219 10.84 -18.51 -0.94
C ALA A 219 12.08 -18.81 -0.08
N ASN A 220 11.90 -18.69 1.24
CA ASN A 220 12.97 -19.08 2.14
C ASN A 220 13.07 -20.61 2.14
N LYS A 221 14.25 -21.16 1.84
CA LYS A 221 14.49 -22.60 1.73
C LYS A 221 14.59 -23.33 3.09
N VAL A 222 14.31 -22.64 4.18
CA VAL A 222 14.36 -23.22 5.51
C VAL A 222 13.14 -24.12 5.74
N SER A 223 13.37 -25.37 6.18
CA SER A 223 12.29 -26.29 6.55
C SER A 223 11.41 -25.71 7.68
N ALA A 224 10.13 -26.09 7.73
CA ALA A 224 9.21 -25.66 8.79
C ALA A 224 9.80 -25.83 10.21
N LYS A 225 10.50 -26.95 10.47
CA LYS A 225 11.22 -27.20 11.75
C LYS A 225 12.39 -26.23 11.97
N GLY A 226 13.05 -25.75 10.92
CA GLY A 226 14.09 -24.74 10.99
C GLY A 226 13.54 -23.33 11.18
N ALA A 227 12.35 -23.04 10.65
CA ALA A 227 11.66 -21.75 10.80
C ALA A 227 11.19 -21.52 12.24
N GLU A 228 10.73 -22.55 12.94
CA GLU A 228 10.36 -22.46 14.36
C GLU A 228 11.55 -22.05 15.25
N LYS A 229 12.78 -22.45 14.88
CA LYS A 229 14.01 -22.10 15.60
C LYS A 229 14.64 -20.79 15.14
N ASN A 230 14.35 -20.37 13.91
CA ASN A 230 14.87 -19.12 13.33
C ASN A 230 13.72 -18.26 12.78
N GLN A 231 13.23 -17.36 13.61
CA GLN A 231 12.11 -16.50 13.27
C GLN A 231 12.32 -15.68 12.00
N LYS A 232 13.57 -15.29 11.67
CA LYS A 232 13.90 -14.60 10.40
C LYS A 232 13.60 -15.43 9.16
N ALA A 233 13.51 -16.74 9.30
CA ALA A 233 13.20 -17.66 8.20
C ALA A 233 11.69 -17.72 7.83
N LEU A 234 10.83 -17.06 8.57
CA LEU A 234 9.39 -17.05 8.32
C LEU A 234 8.99 -16.19 7.11
N TRP A 235 9.83 -15.23 6.71
CA TRP A 235 9.54 -14.34 5.60
C TRP A 235 10.39 -14.64 4.37
N PRO A 236 9.81 -14.61 3.17
CA PRO A 236 10.57 -14.60 1.93
C PRO A 236 11.57 -13.44 1.91
N VAL A 237 12.65 -13.62 1.17
CA VAL A 237 13.69 -12.59 1.03
C VAL A 237 13.39 -11.75 -0.20
N SER A 238 13.29 -10.44 -0.01
CA SER A 238 13.13 -9.50 -1.11
C SER A 238 14.40 -9.45 -1.99
N GLN A 239 14.18 -9.32 -3.28
CA GLN A 239 15.24 -9.27 -4.29
C GLN A 239 14.92 -8.18 -5.31
N VAL A 240 15.95 -7.67 -5.96
CA VAL A 240 15.83 -6.72 -7.06
C VAL A 240 16.75 -7.14 -8.22
N LYS A 241 16.25 -7.01 -9.45
CA LYS A 241 17.03 -7.27 -10.68
C LYS A 241 16.52 -6.46 -11.85
N GLN A 242 17.33 -6.36 -12.91
CA GLN A 242 16.89 -5.83 -14.19
C GLN A 242 16.28 -6.96 -15.02
N VAL A 243 15.14 -6.68 -15.65
CA VAL A 243 14.42 -7.63 -16.51
C VAL A 243 13.97 -6.91 -17.77
N LYS A 244 14.07 -7.60 -18.91
CA LYS A 244 13.53 -7.10 -20.17
C LYS A 244 12.11 -7.60 -20.37
N VAL A 245 11.16 -6.68 -20.57
CA VAL A 245 9.79 -6.99 -21.00
C VAL A 245 9.85 -7.41 -22.48
N ASP A 246 9.08 -8.41 -22.87
CA ASP A 246 9.11 -8.86 -24.26
C ASP A 246 8.58 -7.78 -25.24
N LYS A 247 8.77 -7.98 -26.54
CA LYS A 247 8.35 -7.03 -27.59
C LYS A 247 6.82 -6.85 -27.68
N LYS A 248 6.04 -7.79 -27.13
CA LYS A 248 4.57 -7.73 -27.07
C LYS A 248 4.07 -7.13 -25.75
N GLY A 249 4.96 -6.80 -24.82
CA GLY A 249 4.62 -6.27 -23.50
C GLY A 249 4.31 -7.34 -22.47
N ASN A 250 4.63 -8.61 -22.71
CA ASN A 250 4.37 -9.66 -21.72
C ASN A 250 5.52 -9.78 -20.74
N LEU A 251 5.17 -9.93 -19.47
CA LEU A 251 6.10 -10.16 -18.37
C LEU A 251 5.57 -11.30 -17.48
N LYS A 252 6.35 -12.37 -17.33
CA LYS A 252 6.04 -13.44 -16.37
C LYS A 252 6.49 -13.00 -14.98
N VAL A 253 5.59 -13.09 -14.01
CA VAL A 253 5.82 -12.76 -12.61
C VAL A 253 5.39 -13.90 -11.70
N GLU A 254 6.02 -13.98 -10.53
CA GLU A 254 5.62 -14.89 -9.46
C GLU A 254 5.55 -14.10 -8.16
N MET A 255 4.41 -14.20 -7.47
CA MET A 255 4.21 -13.64 -6.14
C MET A 255 4.13 -14.77 -5.12
N GLN A 256 4.87 -14.67 -4.03
CA GLN A 256 4.81 -15.63 -2.92
C GLN A 256 3.47 -15.56 -2.20
N PRO A 257 3.12 -16.54 -1.34
CA PRO A 257 1.97 -16.43 -0.45
C PRO A 257 2.02 -15.13 0.36
N LYS A 258 0.93 -14.37 0.40
CA LYS A 258 0.87 -13.01 1.02
C LYS A 258 2.00 -12.09 0.54
N GLY A 259 2.45 -12.29 -0.70
CA GLY A 259 3.59 -11.61 -1.30
C GLY A 259 3.22 -10.61 -2.37
N GLY A 260 4.21 -9.92 -2.89
CA GLY A 260 4.03 -8.89 -3.89
C GLY A 260 5.00 -8.96 -5.06
N VAL A 261 4.79 -8.06 -5.99
CA VAL A 261 5.70 -7.80 -7.11
C VAL A 261 5.66 -6.33 -7.47
N ILE A 262 6.83 -5.76 -7.80
CA ILE A 262 6.89 -4.39 -8.31
C ILE A 262 7.76 -4.35 -9.56
N VAL A 263 7.29 -3.60 -10.54
CA VAL A 263 8.01 -3.24 -11.76
C VAL A 263 8.14 -1.73 -11.80
N LYS A 264 9.36 -1.24 -11.95
CA LYS A 264 9.66 0.20 -12.03
C LYS A 264 10.48 0.45 -13.29
N GLU A 265 10.00 1.38 -14.11
CA GLU A 265 10.70 1.90 -15.29
C GLU A 265 11.85 2.83 -14.94
#